data_1f8a2edc8f06ee6ac48b8f2d5281a26e
#
_entry.id   1f8a2edc8f06ee6ac48b8f2d5281a26e
#
_cell.length_a   1.000
_cell.length_b   1.000
_cell.length_c   1.000
_cell.angle_alpha   90.00
_cell.angle_beta   90.00
_cell.angle_gamma   90.00
#
_symmetry.space_group_name_H-M   'P 1'
#
loop_
_entity.id
_entity.type
_entity.pdbx_description
1 polymer ?
#
loop_
_entity_poly.entity_id
_entity_poly.type
_entity_poly.pdbx_seq_one_letter_code
_entity_poly.pdbx_strand_id
1 'polypeptide(L)'
;YSSDTGNAKEEKRSEPGEIIFKDLTLNQNRQCVTKDGKLIAFTYTEFKILELFVTHPGQLFSLDHIYQSVWKEQAVGDETIMVHIKNIRKKLGDSSRHPKYIKTAWGKGYYAE
;
A
#
# COMPACT_ATOMS: atom_id res chain seq x y z
N TYR A 1 9.21 2.42 29.25
CA TYR A 1 8.53 2.75 29.02
C TYR A 1 8.03 3.03 28.98
N SER A 2 8.29 2.82 29.10
CA SER A 2 7.42 3.08 29.06
C SER A 2 6.68 3.13 28.85
N SER A 3 6.65 2.87 29.02
CA SER A 3 5.72 2.93 28.83
C SER A 3 4.91 2.90 28.57
N ASP A 4 4.79 2.64 28.73
CA ASP A 4 3.80 2.73 28.53
C ASP A 4 3.11 2.70 28.47
N THR A 5 3.20 2.67 28.84
CA THR A 5 2.29 2.78 28.89
C THR A 5 1.57 2.92 28.61
N GLY A 6 1.47 2.96 28.75
CA GLY A 6 0.63 3.19 28.53
C GLY A 6 0.02 3.36 28.00
N ASN A 7 -0.14 3.22 27.91
CA ASN A 7 -0.88 3.51 27.42
C ASN A 7 -1.48 3.57 26.84
N ALA A 8 -1.36 3.55 26.92
CA ALA A 8 -1.98 3.66 26.45
C ALA A 8 -2.61 4.04 25.94
N LYS A 9 -2.65 4.23 25.91
CA LYS A 9 -3.16 4.62 25.39
C LYS A 9 -3.29 4.81 24.68
N GLU A 10 -3.25 4.75 24.43
CA GLU A 10 -3.39 4.92 23.63
C GLU A 10 -3.45 4.98 22.92
N GLU A 11 -3.54 4.72 23.20
CA GLU A 11 -3.83 4.99 22.25
C GLU A 11 -3.61 4.70 20.85
N LYS A 12 -3.98 4.93 20.07
CA LYS A 12 -4.03 4.88 18.68
C LYS A 12 -2.99 5.62 18.00
N ARG A 13 -1.90 5.71 18.61
CA ARG A 13 -0.83 6.46 18.10
C ARG A 13 -0.01 5.58 17.21
N SER A 14 0.17 5.91 15.91
CA SER A 14 1.08 5.17 15.06
C SER A 14 2.51 5.49 15.38
N GLU A 15 3.38 4.52 15.23
CA GLU A 15 4.80 4.73 15.40
C GLU A 15 5.36 5.50 14.20
N PRO A 16 6.52 6.17 14.36
CA PRO A 16 7.15 6.84 13.23
C PRO A 16 7.39 5.84 12.10
N GLY A 17 6.99 6.22 10.89
CA GLY A 17 7.15 5.36 9.74
C GLY A 17 6.03 4.36 9.55
N GLU A 18 4.98 4.46 10.36
CA GLU A 18 3.84 3.56 10.24
C GLU A 18 2.66 4.31 9.60
N ILE A 19 2.03 3.65 8.65
CA ILE A 19 0.90 4.24 7.92
C ILE A 19 -0.30 3.34 8.11
N ILE A 20 -1.41 3.92 8.53
CA ILE A 20 -2.65 3.17 8.72
C ILE A 20 -3.65 3.55 7.65
N PHE A 21 -4.17 2.55 6.94
CA PHE A 21 -5.15 2.75 5.89
C PHE A 21 -6.20 1.65 6.00
N LYS A 22 -7.42 2.01 6.38
CA LYS A 22 -8.50 1.05 6.63
C LYS A 22 -8.01 -0.01 7.62
N ASP A 23 -7.97 -1.26 7.19
CA ASP A 23 -7.53 -2.35 8.05
C ASP A 23 -6.04 -2.64 7.88
N LEU A 24 -5.36 -1.85 7.07
CA LEU A 24 -3.95 -2.10 6.75
C LEU A 24 -3.04 -1.22 7.57
N THR A 25 -1.93 -1.77 8.00
CA THR A 25 -0.89 -1.01 8.66
C THR A 25 0.42 -1.29 7.93
N LEU A 26 1.01 -0.24 7.38
CA LEU A 26 2.27 -0.34 6.66
C LEU A 26 3.40 0.15 7.55
N ASN A 27 4.44 -0.65 7.68
CA ASN A 27 5.61 -0.25 8.46
C ASN A 27 6.76 0.04 7.51
N GLN A 28 7.11 1.31 7.37
CA GLN A 28 8.15 1.73 6.43
C GLN A 28 9.53 1.25 6.86
N ASN A 29 9.77 1.15 8.15
CA ASN A 29 11.05 0.69 8.66
C ASN A 29 11.30 -0.77 8.36
N ARG A 30 10.26 -1.58 8.49
CA ARG A 30 10.36 -3.01 8.23
C ARG A 30 9.92 -3.38 6.83
N GLN A 31 9.29 -2.43 6.13
CA GLN A 31 8.76 -2.65 4.79
C GLN A 31 7.81 -3.85 4.77
N CYS A 32 6.90 -3.86 5.71
CA CYS A 32 5.92 -4.93 5.82
C CYS A 32 4.53 -4.35 6.00
N VAL A 33 3.53 -5.19 5.73
CA VAL A 33 2.14 -4.79 5.79
C VAL A 33 1.41 -5.75 6.72
N THR A 34 0.54 -5.21 7.56
CA THR A 34 -0.28 -6.01 8.46
C THR A 34 -1.74 -5.72 8.15
N LYS A 35 -2.54 -6.78 8.11
CA LYS A 35 -3.98 -6.65 7.89
C LYS A 35 -4.70 -7.41 8.98
N ASP A 36 -5.53 -6.69 9.74
CA ASP A 36 -6.27 -7.30 10.86
C ASP A 36 -5.34 -8.06 11.80
N GLY A 37 -4.17 -7.51 12.03
CA GLY A 37 -3.22 -8.13 12.93
C GLY A 37 -2.39 -9.25 12.30
N LYS A 38 -2.62 -9.54 11.03
CA LYS A 38 -1.88 -10.60 10.33
C LYS A 38 -0.83 -9.99 9.43
N LEU A 39 0.39 -10.47 9.58
CA LEU A 39 1.49 -9.98 8.76
C LEU A 39 1.39 -10.56 7.36
N ILE A 40 1.54 -9.69 6.36
CA ILE A 40 1.52 -10.10 4.97
C ILE A 40 2.90 -9.79 4.38
N ALA A 41 3.51 -10.78 3.76
CA ALA A 41 4.82 -10.59 3.14
C ALA A 41 4.66 -9.94 1.77
N PHE A 42 5.28 -8.81 1.60
CA PHE A 42 5.29 -8.08 0.33
C PHE A 42 6.73 -7.95 -0.15
N THR A 43 6.91 -7.94 -1.46
CA THR A 43 8.22 -7.63 -2.01
C THR A 43 8.43 -6.13 -1.88
N TYR A 44 9.68 -5.70 -2.05
CA TYR A 44 10.01 -4.28 -1.97
C TYR A 44 9.16 -3.47 -2.95
N THR A 45 9.07 -3.94 -4.19
CA THR A 45 8.31 -3.25 -5.22
C THR A 45 6.83 -3.18 -4.88
N GLU A 46 6.27 -4.30 -4.45
CA GLU A 46 4.86 -4.34 -4.07
C GLU A 46 4.57 -3.40 -2.92
N PHE A 47 5.46 -3.41 -1.94
CA PHE A 47 5.29 -2.53 -0.79
C PHE A 47 5.32 -1.06 -1.22
N LYS A 48 6.26 -0.70 -2.09
CA LYS A 48 6.38 0.68 -2.56
C LYS A 48 5.14 1.15 -3.30
N ILE A 49 4.58 0.29 -4.14
CA ILE A 49 3.36 0.63 -4.87
C ILE A 49 2.20 0.85 -3.89
N LEU A 50 2.04 -0.07 -2.95
CA LEU A 50 0.96 0.05 -1.97
C LEU A 50 1.15 1.29 -1.11
N GLU A 51 2.38 1.54 -0.68
CA GLU A 51 2.69 2.72 0.13
C GLU A 51 2.30 3.99 -0.61
N LEU A 52 2.62 4.06 -1.89
CA LEU A 52 2.28 5.22 -2.70
C LEU A 52 0.78 5.50 -2.67
N PHE A 53 -0.01 4.47 -2.79
CA PHE A 53 -1.46 4.64 -2.76
C PHE A 53 -1.98 5.04 -1.39
N VAL A 54 -1.52 4.38 -0.33
CA VAL A 54 -2.07 4.65 1.00
C VAL A 54 -1.61 5.98 1.58
N THR A 55 -0.49 6.50 1.11
CA THR A 55 -0.03 7.82 1.56
C THR A 55 -0.80 8.94 0.86
N HIS A 56 -1.46 8.60 -0.24
CA HIS A 56 -2.25 9.57 -0.99
C HIS A 56 -3.62 8.97 -1.31
N PRO A 57 -4.43 8.75 -0.27
CA PRO A 57 -5.75 8.14 -0.49
C PRO A 57 -6.63 9.07 -1.32
N GLY A 58 -7.36 8.48 -2.25
CA GLY A 58 -8.25 9.24 -3.12
C GLY A 58 -7.57 9.89 -4.30
N GLN A 59 -6.24 9.81 -4.37
CA GLN A 59 -5.52 10.40 -5.49
C GLN A 59 -5.36 9.37 -6.60
N LEU A 60 -5.60 9.83 -7.81
CA LEU A 60 -5.45 8.99 -8.99
C LEU A 60 -3.98 8.95 -9.43
N PHE A 61 -3.49 7.75 -9.67
CA PHE A 61 -2.12 7.54 -10.14
C PHE A 61 -2.16 6.80 -11.47
N SER A 62 -1.57 7.39 -12.50
CA SER A 62 -1.43 6.72 -13.77
C SER A 62 -0.29 5.71 -13.70
N LEU A 63 -0.25 4.80 -14.67
CA LEU A 63 0.84 3.83 -14.72
C LEU A 63 2.19 4.53 -14.84
N ASP A 64 2.20 5.62 -15.59
CA ASP A 64 3.40 6.41 -15.75
C ASP A 64 3.87 6.99 -14.42
N HIS A 65 2.94 7.52 -13.65
CA HIS A 65 3.26 8.07 -12.34
C HIS A 65 3.81 6.98 -11.39
N ILE A 66 3.16 5.83 -11.40
CA ILE A 66 3.61 4.71 -10.57
C ILE A 66 5.01 4.28 -11.00
N TYR A 67 5.24 4.20 -12.30
CA TYR A 67 6.53 3.85 -12.83
C TYR A 67 7.62 4.83 -12.35
N GLN A 68 7.36 6.11 -12.49
CA GLN A 68 8.33 7.12 -12.07
C GLN A 68 8.58 7.10 -10.57
N SER A 69 7.56 6.79 -9.80
CA SER A 69 7.69 6.79 -8.34
C SER A 69 8.40 5.57 -7.79
N VAL A 70 8.18 4.42 -8.42
CA VAL A 70 8.69 3.15 -7.91
C VAL A 70 9.96 2.70 -8.62
N TRP A 71 9.93 2.70 -9.93
CA TRP A 71 11.07 2.22 -10.72
C TRP A 71 12.07 3.29 -11.09
N LYS A 72 11.58 4.51 -11.22
CA LYS A 72 12.40 5.67 -11.55
C LYS A 72 13.13 5.51 -12.88
N GLU A 73 14.34 4.95 -12.86
CA GLU A 73 15.14 4.86 -14.06
C GLU A 73 15.06 3.52 -14.78
N GLN A 74 14.43 2.54 -14.16
CA GLN A 74 14.34 1.23 -14.77
C GLN A 74 13.21 1.21 -15.81
N ALA A 75 13.51 0.61 -16.94
CA ALA A 75 12.49 0.50 -17.99
C ALA A 75 11.65 -0.75 -17.78
N VAL A 76 10.40 -0.56 -17.45
CA VAL A 76 9.47 -1.68 -17.29
C VAL A 76 8.20 -1.37 -18.08
N GLY A 77 7.54 -2.42 -18.56
CA GLY A 77 6.31 -2.24 -19.31
C GLY A 77 5.10 -2.08 -18.41
N ASP A 78 4.01 -1.61 -18.99
CA ASP A 78 2.76 -1.45 -18.25
C ASP A 78 2.31 -2.77 -17.65
N GLU A 79 2.56 -3.86 -18.36
CA GLU A 79 2.16 -5.17 -17.87
C GLU A 79 2.83 -5.53 -16.55
N THR A 80 4.11 -5.14 -16.40
CA THR A 80 4.84 -5.38 -15.16
C THR A 80 4.16 -4.70 -13.99
N ILE A 81 3.75 -3.45 -14.21
CA ILE A 81 3.06 -2.69 -13.17
C ILE A 81 1.74 -3.34 -12.82
N MET A 82 0.99 -3.74 -13.83
CA MET A 82 -0.31 -4.37 -13.62
C MET A 82 -0.19 -5.69 -12.87
N VAL A 83 0.84 -6.47 -13.16
CA VAL A 83 1.09 -7.72 -12.46
C VAL A 83 1.35 -7.48 -10.98
N HIS A 84 2.15 -6.46 -10.67
CA HIS A 84 2.43 -6.13 -9.28
C HIS A 84 1.16 -5.70 -8.55
N ILE A 85 0.34 -4.90 -9.20
CA ILE A 85 -0.93 -4.45 -8.60
C ILE A 85 -1.84 -5.65 -8.36
N LYS A 86 -1.89 -6.56 -9.32
CA LYS A 86 -2.70 -7.77 -9.19
C LYS A 86 -2.25 -8.60 -8.00
N ASN A 87 -0.93 -8.76 -7.86
CA ASN A 87 -0.39 -9.53 -6.74
C ASN A 87 -0.70 -8.86 -5.40
N ILE A 88 -0.63 -7.54 -5.34
CA ILE A 88 -0.97 -6.81 -4.12
C ILE A 88 -2.43 -7.09 -3.75
N ARG A 89 -3.32 -6.98 -4.73
CA ARG A 89 -4.74 -7.25 -4.48
C ARG A 89 -4.95 -8.67 -3.97
N LYS A 90 -4.28 -9.62 -4.58
CA LYS A 90 -4.40 -11.01 -4.17
C LYS A 90 -3.95 -11.21 -2.73
N LYS A 91 -2.86 -10.59 -2.36
CA LYS A 91 -2.33 -10.70 -0.99
C LYS A 91 -3.25 -10.05 0.03
N LEU A 92 -3.89 -8.97 -0.36
CA LEU A 92 -4.84 -8.27 0.51
C LEU A 92 -6.21 -8.92 0.53
N GLY A 93 -6.44 -9.89 -0.34
CA GLY A 93 -7.74 -10.48 -0.47
C GLY A 93 -8.71 -9.58 -1.22
N ASP A 94 -8.19 -8.65 -1.98
CA ASP A 94 -9.00 -7.74 -2.77
C ASP A 94 -9.47 -8.41 -4.05
N SER A 95 -10.55 -7.90 -4.61
CA SER A 95 -11.13 -8.47 -5.82
C SER A 95 -11.01 -7.47 -6.98
N SER A 96 -10.69 -7.98 -8.16
CA SER A 96 -10.63 -7.11 -9.33
C SER A 96 -12.02 -6.64 -9.76
N ARG A 97 -13.06 -7.41 -9.40
CA ARG A 97 -14.43 -7.02 -9.71
C ARG A 97 -14.97 -6.01 -8.71
N HIS A 98 -14.64 -6.20 -7.44
CA HIS A 98 -15.11 -5.33 -6.37
C HIS A 98 -13.93 -4.89 -5.54
N PRO A 99 -13.09 -4.02 -6.09
CA PRO A 99 -11.89 -3.60 -5.38
C PRO A 99 -12.25 -2.83 -4.12
N LYS A 100 -11.56 -3.18 -3.05
CA LYS A 100 -11.78 -2.54 -1.76
C LYS A 100 -10.67 -1.57 -1.44
N TYR A 101 -9.44 -1.98 -1.70
CA TYR A 101 -8.27 -1.16 -1.38
C TYR A 101 -7.77 -0.38 -2.57
N ILE A 102 -7.46 -1.09 -3.65
CA ILE A 102 -6.95 -0.45 -4.86
C ILE A 102 -8.01 -0.55 -5.95
N LYS A 103 -8.51 0.59 -6.37
CA LYS A 103 -9.56 0.63 -7.39
C LYS A 103 -8.98 1.03 -8.73
N THR A 104 -9.63 0.59 -9.79
CA THR A 104 -9.20 0.90 -11.16
C THR A 104 -10.03 2.04 -11.72
N ALA A 105 -9.34 3.06 -12.23
CA ALA A 105 -9.99 4.14 -12.97
C ALA A 105 -9.70 3.88 -14.44
N TRP A 106 -10.70 3.38 -15.15
CA TRP A 106 -10.52 2.98 -16.54
C TRP A 106 -10.05 4.15 -17.41
N GLY A 107 -8.97 3.91 -18.13
CA GLY A 107 -8.39 4.92 -19.00
C GLY A 107 -7.59 5.99 -18.27
N LYS A 108 -7.49 5.91 -16.95
CA LYS A 108 -6.79 6.93 -16.17
C LYS A 108 -5.70 6.35 -15.28
N GLY A 109 -5.96 5.20 -14.65
CA GLY A 109 -4.96 4.59 -13.79
C GLY A 109 -5.60 3.88 -12.60
N TYR A 110 -4.97 4.03 -11.45
CA TYR A 110 -5.42 3.38 -10.22
C TYR A 110 -5.44 4.37 -9.08
N TYR A 111 -6.22 4.06 -8.06
CA TYR A 111 -6.27 4.90 -6.88
C TYR A 111 -6.69 4.04 -5.68
N ALA A 112 -6.39 4.51 -4.48
CA ALA A 112 -6.79 3.86 -3.25
C ALA A 112 -7.75 4.77 -2.52
N GLU A 113 -8.80 4.17 -1.99
CA GLU A 113 -9.81 4.99 -1.34
C GLU A 113 -10.45 4.28 -0.16
#